data_d784a4a0c8c1eb141690619ffabc6c92
#
_entry.id   d784a4a0c8c1eb141690619ffabc6c92
#
_cell.length_a   1.000
_cell.length_b   1.000
_cell.length_c   1.000
_cell.angle_alpha   90.00
_cell.angle_beta   90.00
_cell.angle_gamma   90.00
#
_symmetry.space_group_name_H-M   'P 1'
#
loop_
_entity.id
_entity.type
_entity.pdbx_description
1 polymer ?
#
loop_
_entity_poly.entity_id
_entity_poly.type
_entity_poly.pdbx_seq_one_letter_code
_entity_poly.pdbx_strand_id
1 'polypeptide(L)'
;MKNDVVVCRVFVNENGEFGNLVGIVVDEERKLDVAQRQGITVKTGFSECVFIDDLKDRLVSIYNPEHEVKFAGHALVGTAYYLKKLLGEPVGQIKCKAGLVNVRVEG
;
A
#
# COMPACT_ATOMS: atom_id res chain seq x y z
N MET A 1 -11.84 -2.76 17.73
CA MET A 1 -11.77 -3.39 16.41
C MET A 1 -10.37 -3.35 15.87
N LYS A 2 -9.92 -4.44 15.32
CA LYS A 2 -8.56 -4.53 14.79
C LYS A 2 -8.52 -4.15 13.32
N ASN A 3 -7.46 -3.46 12.95
CA ASN A 3 -7.19 -3.19 11.55
C ASN A 3 -6.36 -4.34 11.01
N ASP A 4 -6.94 -5.08 10.08
CA ASP A 4 -6.25 -6.21 9.48
C ASP A 4 -5.23 -5.73 8.46
N VAL A 5 -4.07 -6.34 8.48
CA VAL A 5 -3.03 -6.06 7.51
C VAL A 5 -3.10 -7.12 6.41
N VAL A 6 -3.37 -6.68 5.19
CA VAL A 6 -3.34 -7.56 4.03
C VAL A 6 -1.92 -7.57 3.50
N VAL A 7 -1.39 -8.73 3.21
CA VAL A 7 -0.01 -8.87 2.74
C VAL A 7 0.00 -9.15 1.24
N CYS A 8 0.70 -8.31 0.49
CA CYS A 8 0.91 -8.51 -0.94
C CYS A 8 2.39 -8.72 -1.20
N ARG A 9 2.69 -9.66 -2.07
CA ARG A 9 4.07 -9.88 -2.52
C ARG A 9 4.25 -9.29 -3.90
N VAL A 10 5.18 -8.37 -4.03
CA VAL A 10 5.47 -7.70 -5.30
C VAL A 10 6.84 -8.16 -5.78
N PHE A 11 6.90 -8.74 -6.96
CA PHE A 11 8.15 -9.25 -7.52
C PHE A 11 8.90 -8.14 -8.22
N VAL A 12 10.22 -8.13 -8.05
CA VAL A 12 11.08 -7.08 -8.60
C VAL A 12 11.81 -7.50 -9.86
N ASN A 13 11.67 -8.76 -10.29
CA ASN A 13 12.25 -9.22 -11.56
C ASN A 13 11.32 -10.21 -12.25
N GLU A 14 11.66 -10.51 -13.52
CA GLU A 14 10.86 -11.40 -14.37
C GLU A 14 10.74 -12.82 -13.84
N ASN A 15 11.73 -13.25 -13.10
CA ASN A 15 11.76 -14.62 -12.61
C ASN A 15 10.93 -14.81 -11.33
N GLY A 16 10.36 -13.73 -10.81
CA GLY A 16 9.58 -13.80 -9.59
C GLY A 16 10.42 -14.06 -8.36
N GLU A 17 11.71 -13.81 -8.44
CA GLU A 17 12.61 -13.93 -7.31
C GLU A 17 12.59 -12.66 -6.48
N PHE A 18 13.11 -12.46 -5.44
CA PHE A 18 13.23 -11.20 -4.68
C PHE A 18 11.90 -10.45 -4.50
N GLY A 19 10.83 -11.17 -4.21
CA GLY A 19 9.57 -10.50 -3.91
C GLY A 19 9.64 -9.70 -2.64
N ASN A 20 9.10 -8.46 -2.67
CA ASN A 20 8.97 -7.62 -1.49
C ASN A 20 7.57 -7.76 -0.91
N LEU A 21 7.49 -7.90 0.40
CA LEU A 21 6.20 -7.95 1.06
C LEU A 21 5.74 -6.53 1.39
N VAL A 22 4.50 -6.25 1.06
CA VAL A 22 3.87 -4.95 1.32
C VAL A 22 2.63 -5.20 2.17
N GLY A 23 2.53 -4.52 3.30
CA GLY A 23 1.34 -4.57 4.13
C GLY A 23 0.36 -3.50 3.66
N ILE A 24 -0.93 -3.84 3.61
CA ILE A 24 -1.97 -2.90 3.19
C ILE A 24 -3.05 -2.88 4.27
N VAL A 25 -3.36 -1.69 4.75
CA VAL A 25 -4.36 -1.48 5.80
C VAL A 25 -5.40 -0.49 5.27
N VAL A 26 -6.67 -0.85 5.33
CA VAL A 26 -7.75 0.07 4.99
C VAL A 26 -8.13 0.86 6.23
N ASP A 27 -7.94 2.16 6.20
CA ASP A 27 -8.22 3.05 7.34
C ASP A 27 -8.91 4.33 6.87
N GLU A 28 -10.06 4.15 6.20
CA GLU A 28 -10.82 5.26 5.62
C GLU A 28 -11.30 6.27 6.65
N GLU A 29 -11.56 5.83 7.86
CA GLU A 29 -12.00 6.72 8.91
C GLU A 29 -10.84 7.42 9.60
N ARG A 30 -9.62 7.10 9.18
CA ARG A 30 -8.38 7.67 9.73
C ARG A 30 -8.31 7.56 11.25
N LYS A 31 -8.70 6.42 11.76
CA LYS A 31 -8.64 6.13 13.21
C LYS A 31 -7.22 5.94 13.69
N LEU A 32 -6.30 5.62 12.79
CA LEU A 32 -4.89 5.42 13.12
C LEU A 32 -4.14 6.74 12.90
N ASP A 33 -3.47 7.20 13.93
CA ASP A 33 -2.62 8.38 13.79
C ASP A 33 -1.23 7.98 13.23
N VAL A 34 -0.36 8.97 13.02
CA VAL A 34 0.95 8.73 12.44
C VAL A 34 1.77 7.75 13.29
N ALA A 35 1.74 7.90 14.59
CA ALA A 35 2.49 7.02 15.49
C ALA A 35 1.98 5.58 15.41
N GLN A 36 0.67 5.39 15.33
CA GLN A 36 0.08 4.07 15.23
C GLN A 36 0.40 3.41 13.89
N ARG A 37 0.33 4.18 12.81
CA ARG A 37 0.68 3.69 11.47
C ARG A 37 2.14 3.30 11.41
N GLN A 38 3.01 4.13 11.95
CA GLN A 38 4.44 3.83 12.01
C GLN A 38 4.71 2.58 12.82
N GLY A 39 4.02 2.43 13.96
CA GLY A 39 4.16 1.25 14.80
C GLY A 39 3.74 -0.03 14.10
N ILE A 40 2.64 0.01 13.36
CA ILE A 40 2.18 -1.14 12.58
C ILE A 40 3.23 -1.51 11.52
N THR A 41 3.77 -0.51 10.84
CA THR A 41 4.78 -0.75 9.81
C THR A 41 6.02 -1.43 10.38
N VAL A 42 6.51 -0.93 11.51
CA VAL A 42 7.67 -1.54 12.18
C VAL A 42 7.36 -2.97 12.59
N LYS A 43 6.16 -3.20 13.12
CA LYS A 43 5.77 -4.50 13.63
C LYS A 43 5.66 -5.56 12.53
N THR A 44 5.27 -5.18 11.32
CA THR A 44 5.20 -6.13 10.21
C THR A 44 6.57 -6.59 9.74
N GLY A 45 7.59 -5.75 9.89
CA GLY A 45 8.92 -6.02 9.37
C GLY A 45 9.03 -5.95 7.86
N PHE A 46 8.00 -5.47 7.18
CA PHE A 46 7.99 -5.35 5.72
C PHE A 46 8.71 -4.09 5.28
N SER A 47 9.11 -4.06 4.00
CA SER A 47 9.76 -2.87 3.42
C SER A 47 8.85 -1.65 3.46
N GLU A 48 7.57 -1.82 3.17
CA GLU A 48 6.58 -0.76 3.22
C GLU A 48 5.23 -1.26 3.72
N CYS A 49 4.47 -0.35 4.31
CA CYS A 49 3.05 -0.52 4.58
C CYS A 49 2.29 0.62 3.94
N VAL A 50 1.16 0.30 3.33
CA VAL A 50 0.29 1.29 2.69
C VAL A 50 -1.00 1.37 3.49
N PHE A 51 -1.40 2.60 3.82
CA PHE A 51 -2.66 2.85 4.51
C PHE A 51 -3.60 3.53 3.53
N ILE A 52 -4.74 2.89 3.26
CA ILE A 52 -5.71 3.41 2.31
C ILE A 52 -6.59 4.40 3.06
N ASP A 53 -6.43 5.68 2.74
CA ASP A 53 -7.15 6.78 3.40
C ASP A 53 -8.52 6.99 2.78
N ASP A 54 -8.68 6.70 1.50
CA ASP A 54 -9.94 6.86 0.80
C ASP A 54 -10.01 5.87 -0.36
N LEU A 55 -10.93 4.93 -0.28
CA LEU A 55 -11.10 3.91 -1.32
C LEU A 55 -11.62 4.50 -2.62
N LYS A 56 -12.54 5.44 -2.52
CA LYS A 56 -13.18 6.05 -3.69
C LYS A 56 -12.17 6.84 -4.51
N ASP A 57 -11.37 7.66 -3.84
CA ASP A 57 -10.37 8.49 -4.50
C ASP A 57 -9.03 7.78 -4.65
N ARG A 58 -8.91 6.59 -4.09
CA ARG A 58 -7.68 5.80 -4.10
C ARG A 58 -6.51 6.58 -3.51
N LEU A 59 -6.79 7.26 -2.40
CA LEU A 59 -5.81 8.04 -1.69
C LEU A 59 -5.12 7.17 -0.65
N VAL A 60 -3.80 7.15 -0.68
CA VAL A 60 -3.03 6.29 0.22
C VAL A 60 -1.88 7.05 0.87
N SER A 61 -1.44 6.53 2.01
CA SER A 61 -0.22 6.97 2.70
C SER A 61 0.72 5.77 2.76
N ILE A 62 1.99 5.99 2.52
CA ILE A 62 2.99 4.92 2.45
C ILE A 62 4.02 5.12 3.55
N TYR A 63 4.30 4.06 4.29
CA TYR A 63 5.27 4.10 5.39
C TYR A 63 6.34 3.04 5.17
N ASN A 64 7.60 3.39 5.45
CA ASN A 64 8.65 2.40 5.63
C ASN A 64 8.92 2.26 7.13
N PRO A 65 9.82 1.38 7.59
CA PRO A 65 10.05 1.20 9.03
C PRO A 65 10.56 2.44 9.76
N GLU A 66 11.00 3.46 9.06
CA GLU A 66 11.56 4.66 9.67
C GLU A 66 10.62 5.86 9.65
N HIS A 67 9.88 6.05 8.57
CA HIS A 67 9.01 7.23 8.44
C HIS A 67 8.03 7.07 7.27
N GLU A 68 7.12 8.02 7.16
CA GLU A 68 6.24 8.10 6.00
C GLU A 68 7.05 8.54 4.77
N VAL A 69 6.81 7.87 3.63
CA VAL A 69 7.50 8.19 2.39
C VAL A 69 6.51 8.72 1.36
N LYS A 70 7.01 9.55 0.43
CA LYS A 70 6.17 10.15 -0.58
C LYS A 70 5.79 9.19 -1.69
N PHE A 71 6.66 8.25 -1.99
CA PHE A 71 6.48 7.36 -3.13
C PHE A 71 7.25 6.05 -2.92
N ALA A 72 6.63 4.95 -3.31
CA ALA A 72 7.30 3.65 -3.38
C ALA A 72 6.61 2.86 -4.48
N GLY A 73 7.31 2.65 -5.59
CA GLY A 73 6.72 2.05 -6.79
C GLY A 73 6.10 0.69 -6.56
N HIS A 74 6.84 -0.23 -5.95
CA HIS A 74 6.30 -1.58 -5.73
C HIS A 74 5.17 -1.60 -4.69
N ALA A 75 5.19 -0.68 -3.73
CA ALA A 75 4.09 -0.57 -2.77
C ALA A 75 2.81 -0.15 -3.48
N LEU A 76 2.91 0.77 -4.45
CA LEU A 76 1.76 1.22 -5.22
C LEU A 76 1.24 0.13 -6.16
N VAL A 77 2.13 -0.67 -6.74
CA VAL A 77 1.72 -1.79 -7.58
C VAL A 77 0.94 -2.81 -6.75
N GLY A 78 1.45 -3.16 -5.57
CA GLY A 78 0.74 -4.07 -4.66
C GLY A 78 -0.62 -3.52 -4.24
N THR A 79 -0.69 -2.22 -3.97
CA THR A 79 -1.92 -1.55 -3.60
C THR A 79 -2.94 -1.58 -4.74
N ALA A 80 -2.49 -1.31 -5.98
CA ALA A 80 -3.37 -1.34 -7.14
C ALA A 80 -3.95 -2.74 -7.35
N TYR A 81 -3.13 -3.76 -7.17
CA TYR A 81 -3.58 -5.15 -7.28
C TYR A 81 -4.65 -5.46 -6.22
N TYR A 82 -4.42 -5.06 -5.00
CA TYR A 82 -5.37 -5.26 -3.91
C TYR A 82 -6.68 -4.51 -4.16
N LEU A 83 -6.58 -3.25 -4.60
CA LEU A 83 -7.76 -2.44 -4.89
C LEU A 83 -8.55 -3.02 -6.05
N LYS A 84 -7.88 -3.57 -7.06
CA LYS A 84 -8.57 -4.25 -8.16
C LYS A 84 -9.42 -5.38 -7.63
N LYS A 85 -8.89 -6.19 -6.72
CA LYS A 85 -9.65 -7.29 -6.12
C LYS A 85 -10.79 -6.79 -5.25
N LEU A 86 -10.53 -5.77 -4.45
CA LEU A 86 -11.50 -5.25 -3.51
C LEU A 86 -12.66 -4.53 -4.20
N LEU A 87 -12.36 -3.72 -5.22
CA LEU A 87 -13.35 -2.92 -5.92
C LEU A 87 -13.97 -3.63 -7.13
N GLY A 88 -13.36 -4.71 -7.58
CA GLY A 88 -13.86 -5.47 -8.72
C GLY A 88 -13.60 -4.83 -10.07
N GLU A 89 -12.73 -3.83 -10.13
CA GLU A 89 -12.42 -3.15 -11.38
C GLU A 89 -10.94 -2.75 -11.40
N PRO A 90 -10.35 -2.57 -12.60
CA PRO A 90 -8.95 -2.17 -12.71
C PRO A 90 -8.70 -0.82 -12.07
N VAL A 91 -7.54 -0.69 -11.42
CA VAL A 91 -7.11 0.56 -10.82
C VAL A 91 -5.85 1.00 -11.52
N GLY A 92 -5.93 2.10 -12.26
CA GLY A 92 -4.81 2.62 -13.04
C GLY A 92 -4.13 3.82 -12.42
N GLN A 93 -4.73 4.40 -11.39
CA GLN A 93 -4.18 5.59 -10.75
C GLN A 93 -4.38 5.53 -9.24
N ILE A 94 -3.38 5.99 -8.52
CA ILE A 94 -3.42 6.07 -7.05
C ILE A 94 -2.86 7.42 -6.64
N LYS A 95 -3.49 8.05 -5.67
CA LYS A 95 -3.02 9.32 -5.11
C LYS A 95 -2.21 9.04 -3.85
N CYS A 96 -1.04 9.62 -3.78
CA CYS A 96 -0.19 9.53 -2.59
C CYS A 96 0.46 10.90 -2.37
N LYS A 97 1.39 11.01 -1.42
CA LYS A 97 2.04 12.28 -1.14
C LYS A 97 2.78 12.87 -2.34
N ALA A 98 3.27 12.02 -3.23
CA ALA A 98 3.93 12.48 -4.46
C ALA A 98 2.94 13.00 -5.51
N GLY A 99 1.65 12.83 -5.29
CA GLY A 99 0.60 13.26 -6.21
C GLY A 99 -0.09 12.08 -6.86
N LEU A 100 -0.67 12.31 -8.03
CA LEU A 100 -1.37 11.27 -8.77
C LEU A 100 -0.35 10.42 -9.53
N VAL A 101 -0.36 9.12 -9.29
CA VAL A 101 0.59 8.19 -9.90
C VAL A 101 -0.16 7.20 -10.77
N ASN A 102 0.32 7.02 -11.99
CA ASN A 102 -0.21 5.99 -12.89
C ASN A 102 0.43 4.65 -12.52
N VAL A 103 -0.39 3.64 -12.36
CA VAL A 103 0.07 2.32 -11.95
C VAL A 103 -0.44 1.29 -12.95
N ARG A 104 0.43 0.37 -13.35
CA ARG A 104 0.04 -0.73 -14.22
C ARG A 104 0.15 -2.04 -13.46
N VAL A 105 -0.93 -2.79 -13.47
CA VAL A 105 -0.96 -4.14 -12.88
C VAL A 105 -1.21 -5.13 -14.01
N GLU A 106 -0.32 -6.10 -14.16
CA GLU A 106 -0.44 -7.14 -15.17
C GLU A 106 -0.78 -8.47 -14.51
N GLY A 107 -1.65 -9.20 -15.14
CA GLY A 107 -2.05 -10.51 -14.66
C GLY A 107 -3.41 -10.54 -13.95
#